data_14f025de802a098ca4b5b21d4478a53a
#
_entry.id   14f025de802a098ca4b5b21d4478a53a
#
_cell.length_a   1.000
_cell.length_b   1.000
_cell.length_c   1.000
_cell.angle_alpha   90.00
_cell.angle_beta   90.00
_cell.angle_gamma   90.00
#
_symmetry.space_group_name_H-M   'P 1'
#
loop_
_entity.id
_entity.type
_entity.pdbx_description
1 polymer ?
#
loop_
_entity_poly.entity_id
_entity_poly.type
_entity_poly.pdbx_seq_one_letter_code
_entity_poly.pdbx_strand_id
1 'polypeptide(L)'
;HREPAARKAAESAAGLGDTSGVGSDMQTMQNYEKYNEDFARIYIELVRVRQELAAQFGMDYEQMQYSFYFERDYTPEQAAQYVADIRNYMVPVYEEVMEASPYDDIYYDYLDEDELIGVLRNVTELMGGDIKAAFDFMTKYELCDVSVNSSKAAMSFQTYLENYEAPFLFLDPYGDTEDILTFSHEFGHYVDAFVNYNASETIDMS
;
A
#
# COMPACT_ATOMS: atom_id res chain seq x y z
N HIS A 1 -3.37 -15.04 -25.09
CA HIS A 1 -3.01 -15.62 -23.78
C HIS A 1 -1.49 -15.75 -23.72
N ARG A 2 -0.80 -14.72 -23.31
CA ARG A 2 0.60 -14.78 -22.91
C ARG A 2 0.61 -14.54 -21.39
N GLU A 3 0.93 -15.57 -20.63
CA GLU A 3 1.34 -15.41 -19.23
C GLU A 3 2.47 -14.37 -19.19
N PRO A 4 2.38 -13.33 -18.37
CA PRO A 4 3.44 -12.34 -18.30
C PRO A 4 4.72 -13.02 -17.81
N ALA A 5 5.77 -13.01 -18.62
CA ALA A 5 7.08 -13.57 -18.29
C ALA A 5 7.65 -13.02 -16.97
N ALA A 6 7.23 -11.81 -16.58
CA ALA A 6 7.59 -11.18 -15.31
C ALA A 6 7.05 -11.91 -14.07
N ARG A 7 5.83 -12.50 -14.14
CA ARG A 7 5.28 -13.29 -13.02
C ARG A 7 6.05 -14.57 -12.82
N LYS A 8 6.35 -15.29 -13.90
CA LYS A 8 7.12 -16.52 -13.85
C LYS A 8 8.55 -16.30 -13.34
N ALA A 9 9.14 -15.13 -13.65
CA ALA A 9 10.43 -14.72 -13.11
C ALA A 9 10.35 -14.36 -11.63
N ALA A 10 9.30 -13.69 -11.18
CA ALA A 10 9.07 -13.34 -9.77
C ALA A 10 8.76 -14.59 -8.94
N GLU A 11 7.91 -15.49 -9.44
CA GLU A 11 7.61 -16.78 -8.81
C GLU A 11 8.86 -17.69 -8.74
N SER A 12 9.70 -17.67 -9.76
CA SER A 12 10.98 -18.39 -9.76
C SER A 12 12.02 -17.78 -8.82
N ALA A 13 12.06 -16.44 -8.72
CA ALA A 13 13.00 -15.74 -7.84
C ALA A 13 12.57 -15.79 -6.36
N ALA A 14 11.26 -15.81 -6.08
CA ALA A 14 10.71 -15.88 -4.73
C ALA A 14 10.52 -17.32 -4.22
N GLY A 15 10.65 -18.34 -5.09
CA GLY A 15 10.34 -19.73 -4.73
C GLY A 15 8.83 -19.94 -4.45
N LEU A 16 7.99 -19.02 -4.91
CA LEU A 16 6.54 -19.04 -4.74
C LEU A 16 5.92 -19.98 -5.78
N GLY A 17 6.07 -21.26 -5.58
CA GLY A 17 5.21 -22.25 -6.21
C GLY A 17 4.00 -22.48 -5.33
N ASP A 18 2.81 -22.29 -5.90
CA ASP A 18 1.50 -22.57 -5.32
C ASP A 18 1.09 -21.70 -4.11
N THR A 19 0.27 -20.70 -4.38
CA THR A 19 -0.32 -19.78 -3.40
C THR A 19 -1.60 -20.32 -2.76
N SER A 20 -1.80 -21.60 -2.70
CA SER A 20 -2.92 -22.21 -1.98
C SER A 20 -2.56 -22.46 -0.52
N GLY A 21 -2.79 -21.46 0.34
CA GLY A 21 -2.87 -21.66 1.79
C GLY A 21 -1.56 -22.02 2.51
N VAL A 22 -1.66 -22.68 3.62
CA VAL A 22 -0.62 -23.01 4.61
C VAL A 22 0.71 -23.56 4.04
N GLY A 23 0.73 -24.08 2.82
CA GLY A 23 1.93 -24.55 2.15
C GLY A 23 2.86 -23.45 1.66
N SER A 24 2.32 -22.29 1.24
CA SER A 24 3.11 -21.17 0.75
C SER A 24 3.87 -20.46 1.87
N ASP A 25 3.22 -20.29 3.03
CA ASP A 25 3.82 -19.61 4.17
C ASP A 25 5.01 -20.39 4.73
N MET A 26 4.88 -21.72 4.82
CA MET A 26 5.96 -22.57 5.28
C MET A 26 7.16 -22.58 4.32
N GLN A 27 6.92 -22.61 3.01
CA GLN A 27 7.97 -22.53 2.00
C GLN A 27 8.63 -21.15 1.99
N THR A 28 7.85 -20.11 2.16
CA THR A 28 8.35 -18.72 2.29
C THR A 28 9.24 -18.58 3.52
N MET A 29 8.79 -19.07 4.69
CA MET A 29 9.61 -19.07 5.90
C MET A 29 10.91 -19.86 5.74
N GLN A 30 10.87 -21.05 5.14
CA GLN A 30 12.06 -21.84 4.86
C GLN A 30 13.04 -21.13 3.92
N ASN A 31 12.53 -20.39 2.95
CA ASN A 31 13.36 -19.58 2.07
C ASN A 31 14.00 -18.41 2.81
N TYR A 32 13.26 -17.73 3.70
CA TYR A 32 13.84 -16.68 4.55
C TYR A 32 14.91 -17.25 5.48
N GLU A 33 14.67 -18.38 6.15
CA GLU A 33 15.68 -19.04 6.98
C GLU A 33 16.94 -19.41 6.18
N LYS A 34 16.78 -19.97 4.98
CA LYS A 34 17.89 -20.37 4.11
C LYS A 34 18.79 -19.21 3.70
N TYR A 35 18.21 -18.04 3.43
CA TYR A 35 18.93 -16.88 2.91
C TYR A 35 19.15 -15.78 3.97
N ASN A 36 18.74 -16.02 5.22
CA ASN A 36 18.78 -15.01 6.28
C ASN A 36 20.18 -14.43 6.49
N GLU A 37 21.23 -15.26 6.47
CA GLU A 37 22.61 -14.79 6.63
C GLU A 37 23.05 -13.91 5.46
N ASP A 38 22.65 -14.24 4.24
CA ASP A 38 22.95 -13.44 3.05
C ASP A 38 22.21 -12.10 3.08
N PHE A 39 20.93 -12.10 3.44
CA PHE A 39 20.14 -10.87 3.62
C PHE A 39 20.72 -10.00 4.72
N ALA A 40 21.07 -10.58 5.87
CA ALA A 40 21.67 -9.84 6.97
C ALA A 40 23.01 -9.21 6.55
N ARG A 41 23.86 -9.93 5.86
CA ARG A 41 25.14 -9.42 5.35
C ARG A 41 24.94 -8.26 4.38
N ILE A 42 24.02 -8.41 3.41
CA ILE A 42 23.72 -7.35 2.43
C ILE A 42 23.13 -6.13 3.13
N TYR A 43 22.22 -6.33 4.07
CA TYR A 43 21.60 -5.24 4.81
C TYR A 43 22.61 -4.44 5.66
N ILE A 44 23.47 -5.14 6.38
CA ILE A 44 24.54 -4.52 7.19
C ILE A 44 25.49 -3.72 6.29
N GLU A 45 25.88 -4.28 5.13
CA GLU A 45 26.73 -3.58 4.18
C GLU A 45 26.04 -2.33 3.61
N LEU A 46 24.75 -2.42 3.30
CA LEU A 46 23.96 -1.27 2.84
C LEU A 46 23.93 -0.15 3.90
N VAL A 47 23.70 -0.50 5.16
CA VAL A 47 23.72 0.47 6.26
C VAL A 47 25.10 1.12 6.40
N ARG A 48 26.18 0.32 6.33
CA ARG A 48 27.55 0.83 6.40
C ARG A 48 27.85 1.83 5.27
N VAL A 49 27.51 1.47 4.04
CA VAL A 49 27.74 2.37 2.87
C VAL A 49 26.94 3.67 3.01
N ARG A 50 25.70 3.59 3.51
CA ARG A 50 24.87 4.78 3.74
C ARG A 50 25.43 5.68 4.84
N GLN A 51 25.97 5.11 5.92
CA GLN A 51 26.65 5.87 6.98
C GLN A 51 27.91 6.54 6.47
N GLU A 52 28.71 5.86 5.67
CA GLU A 52 29.91 6.43 5.04
C GLU A 52 29.56 7.57 4.07
N LEU A 53 28.47 7.41 3.31
CA LEU A 53 27.97 8.46 2.44
C LEU A 53 27.52 9.69 3.24
N ALA A 54 26.77 9.52 4.29
CA ALA A 54 26.33 10.61 5.16
C ALA A 54 27.54 11.39 5.73
N ALA A 55 28.56 10.66 6.20
CA ALA A 55 29.78 11.26 6.70
C ALA A 55 30.52 12.12 5.66
N GLN A 56 30.48 11.75 4.36
CA GLN A 56 31.06 12.56 3.28
C GLN A 56 30.36 13.91 3.12
N PHE A 57 29.07 13.99 3.47
CA PHE A 57 28.30 15.25 3.48
C PHE A 57 28.38 15.99 4.81
N GLY A 58 29.17 15.50 5.77
CA GLY A 58 29.28 16.08 7.11
C GLY A 58 28.02 15.92 7.96
N MET A 59 27.19 14.92 7.65
CA MET A 59 25.94 14.58 8.34
C MET A 59 26.07 13.24 9.02
N ASP A 60 25.22 13.00 10.03
CA ASP A 60 24.94 11.63 10.44
C ASP A 60 23.88 10.99 9.50
N TYR A 61 23.67 9.68 9.64
CA TYR A 61 22.76 8.95 8.77
C TYR A 61 21.29 9.39 8.94
N GLU A 62 20.89 9.74 10.15
CA GLU A 62 19.54 10.20 10.45
C GLU A 62 19.26 11.55 9.79
N GLN A 63 20.18 12.50 9.94
CA GLN A 63 20.09 13.80 9.26
C GLN A 63 20.02 13.66 7.74
N MET A 64 20.84 12.77 7.18
CA MET A 64 20.81 12.51 5.74
C MET A 64 19.47 11.92 5.30
N GLN A 65 18.89 11.01 6.05
CA GLN A 65 17.57 10.45 5.77
C GLN A 65 16.49 11.53 5.76
N TYR A 66 16.46 12.38 6.79
CA TYR A 66 15.44 13.43 6.91
C TYR A 66 15.58 14.49 5.82
N SER A 67 16.80 14.98 5.59
CA SER A 67 17.02 16.15 4.73
C SER A 67 17.15 15.80 3.25
N PHE A 68 17.75 14.65 2.92
CA PHE A 68 18.08 14.30 1.54
C PHE A 68 17.19 13.22 0.94
N TYR A 69 16.89 12.18 1.73
CA TYR A 69 16.21 11.02 1.20
C TYR A 69 14.69 11.20 1.16
N PHE A 70 14.17 11.86 2.20
CA PHE A 70 12.73 12.07 2.35
C PHE A 70 12.30 13.52 2.19
N GLU A 71 13.26 14.44 1.96
CA GLU A 71 13.02 15.87 1.77
C GLU A 71 12.07 16.46 2.82
N ARG A 72 12.18 15.98 4.06
CA ARG A 72 11.30 16.37 5.15
C ARG A 72 11.62 17.78 5.63
N ASP A 73 10.60 18.57 5.84
CA ASP A 73 10.67 19.93 6.35
C ASP A 73 10.61 20.03 7.88
N TYR A 74 10.66 18.88 8.57
CA TYR A 74 10.68 18.76 10.03
C TYR A 74 11.90 17.99 10.53
N THR A 75 12.30 18.25 11.78
CA THR A 75 13.48 17.63 12.40
C THR A 75 13.17 16.29 13.07
N PRO A 76 14.20 15.45 13.34
CA PRO A 76 14.05 14.23 14.14
C PRO A 76 13.40 14.48 15.51
N GLU A 77 13.72 15.59 16.17
CA GLU A 77 13.14 15.96 17.46
C GLU A 77 11.63 16.29 17.34
N GLN A 78 11.24 16.95 16.26
CA GLN A 78 9.81 17.21 15.98
C GLN A 78 9.06 15.92 15.70
N ALA A 79 9.66 14.99 14.95
CA ALA A 79 9.09 13.66 14.74
C ALA A 79 8.94 12.87 16.05
N ALA A 80 9.97 12.89 16.90
CA ALA A 80 9.92 12.24 18.21
C ALA A 80 8.85 12.85 19.12
N GLN A 81 8.68 14.19 19.09
CA GLN A 81 7.61 14.85 19.82
C GLN A 81 6.23 14.44 19.30
N TYR A 82 6.05 14.38 17.99
CA TYR A 82 4.80 13.91 17.38
C TYR A 82 4.42 12.49 17.81
N VAL A 83 5.41 11.58 17.80
CA VAL A 83 5.19 10.20 18.29
C VAL A 83 4.82 10.19 19.79
N ALA A 84 5.47 11.04 20.60
CA ALA A 84 5.13 11.18 22.01
C ALA A 84 3.71 11.72 22.20
N ASP A 85 3.28 12.67 21.41
CA ASP A 85 1.94 13.25 21.46
C ASP A 85 0.86 12.22 21.06
N ILE A 86 1.11 11.44 20.00
CA ILE A 86 0.23 10.30 19.65
C ILE A 86 0.10 9.35 20.84
N ARG A 87 1.20 8.93 21.43
CA ARG A 87 1.20 7.99 22.57
C ARG A 87 0.45 8.56 23.76
N ASN A 88 0.61 9.82 24.05
CA ASN A 88 0.04 10.44 25.24
C ASN A 88 -1.42 10.85 25.08
N TYR A 89 -1.85 11.20 23.87
CA TYR A 89 -3.18 11.79 23.62
C TYR A 89 -4.07 10.92 22.76
N MET A 90 -3.51 10.23 21.74
CA MET A 90 -4.32 9.45 20.82
C MET A 90 -4.53 8.01 21.30
N VAL A 91 -3.47 7.38 21.84
CA VAL A 91 -3.55 5.97 22.30
C VAL A 91 -4.61 5.79 23.39
N PRO A 92 -4.72 6.64 24.43
CA PRO A 92 -5.78 6.48 25.43
C PRO A 92 -7.18 6.62 24.84
N VAL A 93 -7.40 7.53 23.90
CA VAL A 93 -8.68 7.67 23.21
C VAL A 93 -9.00 6.43 22.37
N TYR A 94 -7.99 5.89 21.68
CA TYR A 94 -8.16 4.66 20.92
C TYR A 94 -8.54 3.48 21.83
N GLU A 95 -7.89 3.33 22.99
CA GLU A 95 -8.21 2.30 23.96
C GLU A 95 -9.65 2.42 24.47
N GLU A 96 -10.10 3.64 24.80
CA GLU A 96 -11.50 3.88 25.21
C GLU A 96 -12.50 3.52 24.11
N VAL A 97 -12.19 3.86 22.85
CA VAL A 97 -13.05 3.51 21.70
C VAL A 97 -13.11 2.00 21.51
N MET A 98 -11.99 1.31 21.61
CA MET A 98 -11.92 -0.15 21.46
C MET A 98 -12.66 -0.87 22.58
N GLU A 99 -12.60 -0.36 23.81
CA GLU A 99 -13.39 -0.91 24.95
C GLU A 99 -14.89 -0.66 24.79
N ALA A 100 -15.28 0.50 24.26
CA ALA A 100 -16.68 0.88 24.10
C ALA A 100 -17.35 0.23 22.89
N SER A 101 -16.58 -0.12 21.88
CA SER A 101 -17.04 -0.78 20.65
C SER A 101 -16.25 -2.05 20.43
N PRO A 102 -16.56 -3.13 21.20
CA PRO A 102 -15.94 -4.41 20.92
C PRO A 102 -16.23 -4.76 19.46
N TYR A 103 -15.20 -5.12 18.73
CA TYR A 103 -15.34 -5.61 17.37
C TYR A 103 -16.22 -6.86 17.43
N ASP A 104 -17.51 -6.71 17.13
CA ASP A 104 -18.24 -7.81 16.57
C ASP A 104 -17.64 -8.02 15.18
N ASP A 105 -17.01 -9.16 14.97
CA ASP A 105 -16.52 -9.56 13.65
C ASP A 105 -17.70 -9.46 12.67
N ILE A 106 -17.78 -8.34 11.96
CA ILE A 106 -18.78 -8.18 10.90
C ILE A 106 -18.22 -8.96 9.71
N TYR A 107 -18.52 -10.25 9.70
CA TYR A 107 -18.30 -11.06 8.51
C TYR A 107 -19.41 -10.71 7.53
N TYR A 108 -19.03 -10.05 6.45
CA TYR A 108 -19.88 -10.01 5.27
C TYR A 108 -19.70 -11.35 4.53
N ASP A 109 -20.80 -11.87 3.98
CA ASP A 109 -20.71 -12.87 2.95
C ASP A 109 -19.83 -12.34 1.81
N TYR A 110 -19.28 -13.22 1.00
CA TYR A 110 -18.44 -12.88 -0.14
C TYR A 110 -18.99 -11.67 -0.91
N LEU A 111 -18.17 -10.65 -1.08
CA LEU A 111 -18.48 -9.46 -1.87
C LEU A 111 -17.90 -9.64 -3.28
N ASP A 112 -18.75 -9.50 -4.28
CA ASP A 112 -18.27 -9.44 -5.65
C ASP A 112 -17.73 -8.04 -6.02
N GLU A 113 -17.20 -7.91 -7.23
CA GLU A 113 -16.57 -6.68 -7.71
C GLU A 113 -17.54 -5.49 -7.70
N ASP A 114 -18.80 -5.70 -8.11
CA ASP A 114 -19.83 -4.66 -8.16
C ASP A 114 -20.22 -4.21 -6.75
N GLU A 115 -20.28 -5.15 -5.80
CA GLU A 115 -20.59 -4.88 -4.39
C GLU A 115 -19.45 -4.09 -3.74
N LEU A 116 -18.17 -4.44 -3.95
CA LEU A 116 -17.02 -3.68 -3.47
C LEU A 116 -17.03 -2.24 -3.99
N ILE A 117 -17.20 -2.07 -5.29
CA ILE A 117 -17.32 -0.74 -5.92
C ILE A 117 -18.53 0.01 -5.36
N GLY A 118 -19.65 -0.69 -5.13
CA GLY A 118 -20.87 -0.12 -4.56
C GLY A 118 -20.69 0.42 -3.14
N VAL A 119 -19.96 -0.30 -2.28
CA VAL A 119 -19.63 0.16 -0.93
C VAL A 119 -18.81 1.45 -0.99
N LEU A 120 -17.73 1.46 -1.78
CA LEU A 120 -16.88 2.64 -1.90
C LEU A 120 -17.63 3.83 -2.50
N ARG A 121 -18.50 3.61 -3.49
CA ARG A 121 -19.40 4.63 -4.05
C ARG A 121 -20.24 5.30 -2.97
N ASN A 122 -20.88 4.53 -2.11
CA ASN A 122 -21.73 5.06 -1.06
C ASN A 122 -20.94 5.91 -0.05
N VAL A 123 -19.74 5.46 0.31
CA VAL A 123 -18.86 6.20 1.23
C VAL A 123 -18.40 7.51 0.57
N THR A 124 -17.94 7.47 -0.66
CA THR A 124 -17.43 8.66 -1.36
C THR A 124 -18.53 9.69 -1.66
N GLU A 125 -19.76 9.24 -1.93
CA GLU A 125 -20.94 10.13 -2.04
C GLU A 125 -21.19 10.91 -0.74
N LEU A 126 -21.06 10.26 0.42
CA LEU A 126 -21.22 10.91 1.71
C LEU A 126 -20.09 11.88 2.03
N MET A 127 -18.88 11.57 1.66
CA MET A 127 -17.70 12.41 1.89
C MET A 127 -17.66 13.62 0.96
N GLY A 128 -18.07 13.47 -0.31
CA GLY A 128 -18.11 14.55 -1.30
C GLY A 128 -16.73 15.07 -1.71
N GLY A 129 -16.70 16.29 -2.28
CA GLY A 129 -15.47 17.02 -2.61
C GLY A 129 -14.52 16.21 -3.52
N ASP A 130 -13.21 16.34 -3.26
CA ASP A 130 -12.16 15.70 -4.04
C ASP A 130 -12.20 14.17 -3.96
N ILE A 131 -12.69 13.62 -2.85
CA ILE A 131 -12.83 12.18 -2.64
C ILE A 131 -13.85 11.61 -3.63
N LYS A 132 -15.01 12.25 -3.74
CA LYS A 132 -16.02 11.87 -4.75
C LYS A 132 -15.52 12.10 -6.17
N ALA A 133 -14.85 13.22 -6.43
CA ALA A 133 -14.31 13.52 -7.76
C ALA A 133 -13.27 12.46 -8.20
N ALA A 134 -12.39 12.03 -7.29
CA ALA A 134 -11.43 10.97 -7.57
C ALA A 134 -12.11 9.63 -7.86
N PHE A 135 -13.18 9.29 -7.12
CA PHE A 135 -13.94 8.06 -7.35
C PHE A 135 -14.67 8.09 -8.71
N ASP A 136 -15.32 9.21 -9.04
CA ASP A 136 -16.00 9.38 -10.33
C ASP A 136 -15.00 9.30 -11.48
N PHE A 137 -13.80 9.86 -11.32
CA PHE A 137 -12.72 9.78 -12.30
C PHE A 137 -12.23 8.33 -12.45
N MET A 138 -11.94 7.64 -11.35
CA MET A 138 -11.51 6.25 -11.35
C MET A 138 -12.49 5.34 -12.10
N THR A 139 -13.78 5.46 -11.78
CA THR A 139 -14.81 4.61 -12.39
C THR A 139 -15.13 5.00 -13.84
N LYS A 140 -15.09 6.29 -14.17
CA LYS A 140 -15.33 6.79 -15.54
C LYS A 140 -14.29 6.28 -16.53
N TYR A 141 -13.04 6.19 -16.12
CA TYR A 141 -11.92 5.81 -16.98
C TYR A 141 -11.40 4.40 -16.72
N GLU A 142 -12.15 3.60 -15.93
CA GLU A 142 -11.80 2.21 -15.59
C GLU A 142 -10.37 2.09 -15.02
N LEU A 143 -9.98 3.03 -14.15
CA LEU A 143 -8.64 3.13 -13.57
C LEU A 143 -8.50 2.33 -12.28
N CYS A 144 -9.19 1.20 -12.20
CA CYS A 144 -9.00 0.21 -11.14
C CYS A 144 -9.20 -1.21 -11.70
N ASP A 145 -8.51 -2.15 -11.08
CA ASP A 145 -8.76 -3.58 -11.26
C ASP A 145 -9.01 -4.21 -9.90
N VAL A 146 -10.28 -4.52 -9.64
CA VAL A 146 -10.76 -5.16 -8.41
C VAL A 146 -11.23 -6.59 -8.67
N SER A 147 -10.93 -7.14 -9.84
CA SER A 147 -11.39 -8.46 -10.25
C SER A 147 -10.78 -9.58 -9.40
N VAL A 148 -11.60 -10.57 -9.07
CA VAL A 148 -11.14 -11.81 -8.42
C VAL A 148 -10.51 -12.71 -9.46
N ASN A 149 -9.19 -12.90 -9.39
CA ASN A 149 -8.48 -13.71 -10.36
C ASN A 149 -7.23 -14.35 -9.74
N SER A 150 -7.20 -15.67 -9.67
CA SER A 150 -6.07 -16.45 -9.13
C SER A 150 -4.74 -16.26 -9.88
N SER A 151 -4.77 -15.56 -11.02
CA SER A 151 -3.58 -15.20 -11.79
C SER A 151 -3.03 -13.81 -11.45
N LYS A 152 -3.67 -13.05 -10.56
CA LYS A 152 -3.18 -11.74 -10.10
C LYS A 152 -1.94 -11.89 -9.21
N ALA A 153 -1.17 -10.82 -9.11
CA ALA A 153 -0.15 -10.72 -8.09
C ALA A 153 -0.83 -10.68 -6.72
N ALA A 154 -0.32 -11.44 -5.75
CA ALA A 154 -0.86 -11.50 -4.40
C ALA A 154 -0.51 -10.22 -3.61
N MET A 155 -0.98 -9.08 -4.08
CA MET A 155 -0.78 -7.77 -3.43
C MET A 155 -1.77 -6.76 -3.98
N SER A 156 -2.21 -5.85 -3.12
CA SER A 156 -2.96 -4.66 -3.53
C SER A 156 -2.05 -3.44 -3.48
N PHE A 157 -2.26 -2.49 -4.38
CA PHE A 157 -1.46 -1.26 -4.43
C PHE A 157 -2.12 -0.19 -5.29
N GLN A 158 -1.78 1.06 -5.04
CA GLN A 158 -1.98 2.17 -5.95
C GLN A 158 -0.67 2.48 -6.68
N THR A 159 -0.73 2.87 -7.94
CA THR A 159 0.40 3.37 -8.72
C THR A 159 -0.02 4.51 -9.64
N TYR A 160 0.95 5.27 -10.15
CA TYR A 160 0.71 6.32 -11.12
C TYR A 160 1.15 5.87 -12.51
N LEU A 161 0.26 6.01 -13.47
CA LEU A 161 0.51 5.66 -14.87
C LEU A 161 1.05 6.89 -15.60
N GLU A 162 2.36 7.05 -15.67
CA GLU A 162 3.04 8.22 -16.22
C GLU A 162 2.57 8.60 -17.63
N ASN A 163 2.39 7.61 -18.51
CA ASN A 163 1.97 7.85 -19.89
C ASN A 163 0.52 8.33 -20.02
N TYR A 164 -0.30 8.08 -19.01
CA TYR A 164 -1.72 8.47 -18.98
C TYR A 164 -1.96 9.63 -18.01
N GLU A 165 -0.93 10.06 -17.30
CA GLU A 165 -1.01 11.10 -16.27
C GLU A 165 -2.16 10.83 -15.27
N ALA A 166 -2.31 9.59 -14.84
CA ALA A 166 -3.43 9.15 -14.02
C ALA A 166 -3.03 8.12 -12.96
N PRO A 167 -3.64 8.16 -11.76
CA PRO A 167 -3.50 7.10 -10.78
C PRO A 167 -4.27 5.85 -11.23
N PHE A 168 -3.78 4.68 -10.83
CA PHE A 168 -4.41 3.38 -11.05
C PHE A 168 -4.42 2.58 -9.76
N LEU A 169 -5.53 1.92 -9.45
CA LEU A 169 -5.69 1.09 -8.26
C LEU A 169 -5.79 -0.38 -8.66
N PHE A 170 -4.97 -1.20 -8.04
CA PHE A 170 -4.98 -2.64 -8.20
C PHE A 170 -5.32 -3.30 -6.86
N LEU A 171 -6.38 -4.09 -6.83
CA LEU A 171 -6.82 -4.85 -5.67
C LEU A 171 -6.77 -6.34 -6.00
N ASP A 172 -6.21 -7.13 -5.09
CA ASP A 172 -6.30 -8.60 -5.11
C ASP A 172 -7.25 -9.05 -3.98
N PRO A 173 -8.57 -9.12 -4.25
CA PRO A 173 -9.56 -9.37 -3.22
C PRO A 173 -9.61 -10.86 -2.84
N TYR A 174 -9.81 -11.12 -1.55
CA TYR A 174 -9.99 -12.46 -0.96
C TYR A 174 -11.46 -12.86 -0.81
N GLY A 175 -12.38 -11.90 -0.93
CA GLY A 175 -13.82 -12.12 -0.77
C GLY A 175 -14.31 -11.99 0.67
N ASP A 176 -13.64 -11.19 1.49
CA ASP A 176 -14.01 -10.96 2.89
C ASP A 176 -14.08 -9.47 3.25
N THR A 177 -14.34 -9.17 4.51
CA THR A 177 -14.48 -7.80 5.00
C THR A 177 -13.17 -7.00 4.90
N GLU A 178 -12.03 -7.66 4.93
CA GLU A 178 -10.73 -7.00 4.82
C GLU A 178 -10.52 -6.37 3.45
N ASP A 179 -11.20 -6.90 2.42
CA ASP A 179 -11.18 -6.31 1.08
C ASP A 179 -11.71 -4.87 1.06
N ILE A 180 -12.75 -4.58 1.86
CA ILE A 180 -13.29 -3.21 1.99
C ILE A 180 -12.23 -2.29 2.62
N LEU A 181 -11.53 -2.76 3.65
CA LEU A 181 -10.49 -1.99 4.33
C LEU A 181 -9.30 -1.77 3.40
N THR A 182 -8.84 -2.82 2.72
CA THR A 182 -7.75 -2.77 1.75
C THR A 182 -8.10 -1.84 0.59
N PHE A 183 -9.30 -1.96 0.03
CA PHE A 183 -9.77 -1.10 -1.05
C PHE A 183 -9.84 0.37 -0.61
N SER A 184 -10.36 0.63 0.60
CA SER A 184 -10.43 2.00 1.15
C SER A 184 -9.03 2.57 1.40
N HIS A 185 -8.08 1.75 1.84
CA HIS A 185 -6.68 2.14 2.04
C HIS A 185 -6.03 2.54 0.70
N GLU A 186 -6.08 1.66 -0.31
CA GLU A 186 -5.49 1.94 -1.62
C GLU A 186 -6.20 3.10 -2.33
N PHE A 187 -7.50 3.25 -2.12
CA PHE A 187 -8.24 4.40 -2.62
C PHE A 187 -7.81 5.71 -1.94
N GLY A 188 -7.41 5.68 -0.68
CA GLY A 188 -6.79 6.85 -0.03
C GLY A 188 -5.52 7.32 -0.76
N HIS A 189 -4.64 6.40 -1.13
CA HIS A 189 -3.48 6.70 -1.98
C HIS A 189 -3.87 7.18 -3.39
N TYR A 190 -4.95 6.61 -3.95
CA TYR A 190 -5.49 7.06 -5.23
C TYR A 190 -5.97 8.52 -5.18
N VAL A 191 -6.70 8.91 -4.13
CA VAL A 191 -7.16 10.29 -3.92
C VAL A 191 -5.97 11.25 -3.79
N ASP A 192 -4.96 10.88 -3.00
CA ASP A 192 -3.74 11.69 -2.86
C ASP A 192 -3.06 11.92 -4.21
N ALA A 193 -2.86 10.86 -5.00
CA ALA A 193 -2.28 10.97 -6.34
C ALA A 193 -3.17 11.80 -7.29
N PHE A 194 -4.49 11.61 -7.25
CA PHE A 194 -5.44 12.38 -8.06
C PHE A 194 -5.36 13.88 -7.81
N VAL A 195 -5.30 14.27 -6.53
CA VAL A 195 -5.26 15.69 -6.14
C VAL A 195 -3.91 16.33 -6.40
N ASN A 196 -2.81 15.63 -6.07
CA ASN A 196 -1.46 16.19 -6.11
C ASN A 196 -0.81 16.18 -7.48
N TYR A 197 -1.15 15.20 -8.34
CA TYR A 197 -0.60 15.12 -9.69
C TYR A 197 -1.49 15.77 -10.75
N ASN A 198 -2.59 16.44 -10.35
CA ASN A 198 -3.52 17.12 -11.26
C ASN A 198 -3.92 16.20 -12.43
N ALA A 199 -4.44 15.02 -12.08
CA ALA A 199 -4.89 14.07 -13.09
C ALA A 199 -5.74 14.78 -14.17
N SER A 200 -5.40 14.59 -15.43
CA SER A 200 -6.06 15.27 -16.54
C SER A 200 -7.56 14.94 -16.55
N GLU A 201 -8.41 15.95 -16.73
CA GLU A 201 -9.86 15.74 -16.89
C GLU A 201 -10.20 14.88 -18.13
N THR A 202 -9.24 14.74 -19.03
CA THR A 202 -9.37 13.96 -20.27
C THR A 202 -8.16 13.05 -20.45
N ILE A 203 -8.38 11.74 -20.30
CA ILE A 203 -7.38 10.73 -20.62
C ILE A 203 -7.58 10.29 -22.07
N ASP A 204 -6.52 10.34 -22.87
CA ASP A 204 -6.51 9.73 -24.20
C ASP A 204 -6.18 8.24 -24.05
N MET A 205 -7.21 7.41 -24.19
CA MET A 205 -7.13 5.94 -24.09
C MET A 205 -6.98 5.28 -25.48
N SER A 206 -6.66 6.04 -26.53
CA SER A 206 -6.53 5.52 -27.90
C SER A 206 -5.20 4.83 -28.20
#